data_c4e640d1f0e671e931a1b891a1541cf9
#
_entry.id   c4e640d1f0e671e931a1b891a1541cf9
#
_cell.length_a   1.000
_cell.length_b   1.000
_cell.length_c   1.000
_cell.angle_alpha   90.00
_cell.angle_beta   90.00
_cell.angle_gamma   90.00
#
_symmetry.space_group_name_H-M   'P 1'
#
loop_
_entity.id
_entity.type
_entity.pdbx_description
1 polymer ?
#
loop_
_entity_poly.entity_id
_entity_poly.type
_entity_poly.pdbx_seq_one_letter_code
_entity_poly.pdbx_strand_id
1 'polypeptide(L)'
;MTTNLSVVESPPRPDEPAAQSRARRAAGALTGNWVFLALVVLVVFFSAKAGGTFFNVSNFRDIVFNASGTMLLAVGAAYLIIGGQLDLSIGSVLVFSEVLAAKVIVALSGSAAAGYPGAIGAIVAGFAVCIGTGAAWGLLNGVLVTKLKIPSFIVTLGTLGMALGLAQVITHGADVTGLPTQMVNDIGLKQLLGLPVPVGIAVLIALLAGAVLAKTSFGRYTYAVGSNSEAARRSGIKVTRHVIILFTIMGALAGLAGVLDIARYTTTAVSGHGSDNLVAIAAVIIGGASLYGGRGTIFGTAVGVLIPAVLNDGLVIINVQPFWQTVAIGAILIVAVALDNVRRGREMRGS
;
A
#
# COMPACT_ATOMS: atom_id res chain seq x y z
N MET A 1 4.03 -62.23 -14.18
CA MET A 1 3.01 -61.64 -15.07
C MET A 1 3.10 -60.13 -14.85
N THR A 2 3.85 -59.44 -15.73
CA THR A 2 4.05 -58.01 -15.72
C THR A 2 3.10 -57.38 -16.73
N THR A 3 2.10 -56.66 -16.25
CA THR A 3 1.14 -55.99 -17.13
C THR A 3 1.70 -54.63 -17.50
N ASN A 4 2.12 -54.49 -18.77
CA ASN A 4 2.49 -53.21 -19.38
C ASN A 4 1.22 -52.33 -19.52
N LEU A 5 1.15 -51.22 -18.75
CA LEU A 5 0.24 -50.13 -18.99
C LEU A 5 0.84 -49.25 -20.08
N SER A 6 0.38 -49.45 -21.32
CA SER A 6 0.64 -48.57 -22.43
C SER A 6 0.00 -47.18 -22.11
N VAL A 7 0.88 -46.17 -22.05
CA VAL A 7 0.45 -44.76 -22.01
C VAL A 7 -0.25 -44.46 -23.34
N VAL A 8 -1.57 -44.28 -23.29
CA VAL A 8 -2.35 -43.79 -24.41
C VAL A 8 -2.02 -42.32 -24.58
N GLU A 9 -1.13 -41.99 -25.51
CA GLU A 9 -0.91 -40.62 -25.99
C GLU A 9 -2.22 -40.10 -26.58
N SER A 10 -2.76 -39.03 -25.99
CA SER A 10 -3.92 -38.32 -26.54
C SER A 10 -3.51 -37.73 -27.93
N PRO A 11 -4.39 -37.87 -28.96
CA PRO A 11 -4.07 -37.31 -30.28
C PRO A 11 -3.85 -35.79 -30.23
N PRO A 12 -2.92 -35.25 -31.02
CA PRO A 12 -2.68 -33.82 -31.11
C PRO A 12 -3.97 -33.11 -31.55
N ARG A 13 -4.31 -32.02 -30.83
CA ARG A 13 -5.46 -31.16 -31.16
C ARG A 13 -5.23 -30.56 -32.56
N PRO A 14 -6.27 -30.50 -33.42
CA PRO A 14 -6.14 -29.87 -34.74
C PRO A 14 -5.65 -28.44 -34.59
N ASP A 15 -4.72 -28.04 -35.48
CA ASP A 15 -4.09 -26.72 -35.50
C ASP A 15 -5.16 -25.61 -35.46
N GLU A 16 -5.23 -24.88 -34.33
CA GLU A 16 -6.04 -23.65 -34.25
C GLU A 16 -5.46 -22.65 -35.28
N PRO A 17 -6.29 -21.97 -36.09
CA PRO A 17 -5.83 -20.97 -37.03
C PRO A 17 -4.95 -19.93 -36.33
N ALA A 18 -3.77 -19.64 -36.93
CA ALA A 18 -2.77 -18.72 -36.34
C ALA A 18 -3.34 -17.32 -35.95
N ALA A 19 -4.43 -16.93 -36.60
CA ALA A 19 -5.19 -15.71 -36.25
C ALA A 19 -5.88 -15.80 -34.89
N GLN A 20 -6.44 -16.97 -34.52
CA GLN A 20 -7.10 -17.16 -33.20
C GLN A 20 -6.06 -17.25 -32.08
N SER A 21 -4.89 -17.83 -32.34
CA SER A 21 -3.81 -17.86 -31.35
C SER A 21 -3.20 -16.47 -31.11
N ARG A 22 -3.12 -15.62 -32.14
CA ARG A 22 -2.69 -14.23 -32.01
C ARG A 22 -3.73 -13.38 -31.27
N ALA A 23 -5.02 -13.54 -31.56
CA ALA A 23 -6.11 -12.84 -30.86
C ALA A 23 -6.18 -13.27 -29.40
N ARG A 24 -6.01 -14.56 -29.06
CA ARG A 24 -5.93 -15.05 -27.69
C ARG A 24 -4.70 -14.55 -26.95
N ARG A 25 -3.53 -14.48 -27.60
CA ARG A 25 -2.30 -13.90 -27.02
C ARG A 25 -2.44 -12.40 -26.83
N ALA A 26 -3.03 -11.67 -27.76
CA ALA A 26 -3.33 -10.24 -27.63
C ALA A 26 -4.37 -9.98 -26.53
N ALA A 27 -5.43 -10.77 -26.47
CA ALA A 27 -6.41 -10.70 -25.39
C ALA A 27 -5.79 -11.06 -24.02
N GLY A 28 -4.91 -12.06 -23.95
CA GLY A 28 -4.15 -12.41 -22.75
C GLY A 28 -3.17 -11.31 -22.32
N ALA A 29 -2.52 -10.65 -23.28
CA ALA A 29 -1.65 -9.50 -22.99
C ALA A 29 -2.44 -8.28 -22.53
N LEU A 30 -3.61 -8.01 -23.10
CA LEU A 30 -4.52 -6.96 -22.66
C LEU A 30 -5.12 -7.25 -21.26
N THR A 31 -5.46 -8.51 -20.96
CA THR A 31 -5.94 -8.91 -19.64
C THR A 31 -4.83 -8.91 -18.57
N GLY A 32 -3.55 -9.08 -18.96
CA GLY A 32 -2.40 -8.94 -18.06
C GLY A 32 -2.04 -7.49 -17.75
N ASN A 33 -2.35 -6.56 -18.66
CA ASN A 33 -1.93 -5.15 -18.56
C ASN A 33 -3.10 -4.17 -18.40
N TRP A 34 -4.29 -4.66 -18.00
CA TRP A 34 -5.47 -3.81 -17.87
C TRP A 34 -5.28 -2.62 -16.91
N VAL A 35 -4.47 -2.79 -15.86
CA VAL A 35 -4.15 -1.76 -14.88
C VAL A 35 -3.41 -0.60 -15.55
N PHE A 36 -2.43 -0.93 -16.38
CA PHE A 36 -1.69 0.05 -17.15
C PHE A 36 -2.60 0.76 -18.16
N LEU A 37 -3.48 0.01 -18.84
CA LEU A 37 -4.46 0.59 -19.75
C LEU A 37 -5.42 1.54 -19.03
N ALA A 38 -5.91 1.16 -17.85
CA ALA A 38 -6.77 2.02 -17.02
C ALA A 38 -6.05 3.32 -16.62
N LEU A 39 -4.77 3.24 -16.23
CA LEU A 39 -3.97 4.42 -15.92
C LEU A 39 -3.82 5.33 -17.15
N VAL A 40 -3.50 4.78 -18.31
CA VAL A 40 -3.39 5.55 -19.55
C VAL A 40 -4.70 6.22 -19.91
N VAL A 41 -5.83 5.51 -19.81
CA VAL A 41 -7.16 6.07 -20.06
C VAL A 41 -7.46 7.24 -19.14
N LEU A 42 -7.15 7.14 -17.85
CA LEU A 42 -7.34 8.24 -16.88
C LEU A 42 -6.46 9.45 -17.24
N VAL A 43 -5.18 9.23 -17.53
CA VAL A 43 -4.26 10.31 -17.94
C VAL A 43 -4.75 11.00 -19.21
N VAL A 44 -5.16 10.24 -20.22
CA VAL A 44 -5.72 10.79 -21.48
C VAL A 44 -7.02 11.56 -21.22
N PHE A 45 -7.91 11.01 -20.39
CA PHE A 45 -9.18 11.66 -20.04
C PHE A 45 -8.96 13.03 -19.38
N PHE A 46 -8.14 13.09 -18.33
CA PHE A 46 -7.88 14.35 -17.63
C PHE A 46 -7.05 15.33 -18.48
N SER A 47 -6.12 14.83 -19.29
CA SER A 47 -5.38 15.66 -20.26
C SER A 47 -6.31 16.29 -21.29
N ALA A 48 -7.32 15.56 -21.78
CA ALA A 48 -8.31 16.09 -22.72
C ALA A 48 -9.27 17.10 -22.07
N LYS A 49 -9.60 16.92 -20.76
CA LYS A 49 -10.51 17.81 -20.03
C LYS A 49 -9.84 19.07 -19.50
N ALA A 50 -8.63 18.97 -18.98
CA ALA A 50 -7.91 20.04 -18.29
C ALA A 50 -6.70 20.58 -19.09
N GLY A 51 -6.37 19.99 -20.23
CA GLY A 51 -5.31 20.46 -21.12
C GLY A 51 -3.95 20.55 -20.44
N GLY A 52 -3.26 21.67 -20.65
CA GLY A 52 -1.93 21.91 -20.10
C GLY A 52 -1.88 22.06 -18.57
N THR A 53 -3.02 22.27 -17.90
CA THR A 53 -3.06 22.29 -16.44
C THR A 53 -2.80 20.90 -15.86
N PHE A 54 -3.38 19.87 -16.45
CA PHE A 54 -3.13 18.49 -16.02
C PHE A 54 -1.84 17.92 -16.64
N PHE A 55 -1.64 18.10 -17.94
CA PHE A 55 -0.50 17.53 -18.67
C PHE A 55 0.72 18.43 -18.63
N ASN A 56 1.34 18.54 -17.46
CA ASN A 56 2.61 19.23 -17.27
C ASN A 56 3.51 18.51 -16.23
N VAL A 57 4.80 18.80 -16.29
CA VAL A 57 5.81 18.14 -15.44
C VAL A 57 5.60 18.45 -13.96
N SER A 58 5.17 19.66 -13.60
CA SER A 58 4.89 20.02 -12.21
C SER A 58 3.77 19.16 -11.64
N ASN A 59 2.66 19.05 -12.40
CA ASN A 59 1.52 18.25 -11.96
C ASN A 59 1.87 16.77 -11.79
N PHE A 60 2.64 16.19 -12.70
CA PHE A 60 3.10 14.80 -12.54
C PHE A 60 4.00 14.62 -11.30
N ARG A 61 4.83 15.61 -10.97
CA ARG A 61 5.59 15.60 -9.72
C ARG A 61 4.68 15.62 -8.50
N ASP A 62 3.65 16.44 -8.52
CA ASP A 62 2.67 16.56 -7.44
C ASP A 62 1.87 15.25 -7.26
N ILE A 63 1.44 14.62 -8.35
CA ILE A 63 0.80 13.30 -8.33
C ILE A 63 1.70 12.26 -7.67
N VAL A 64 2.96 12.15 -8.09
CA VAL A 64 3.89 11.15 -7.53
C VAL A 64 4.24 11.48 -6.07
N PHE A 65 4.33 12.76 -5.73
CA PHE A 65 4.55 13.21 -4.36
C PHE A 65 3.37 12.84 -3.46
N ASN A 66 2.14 13.12 -3.87
CA ASN A 66 0.92 12.73 -3.16
C ASN A 66 0.80 11.20 -3.02
N ALA A 67 1.24 10.46 -4.03
CA ALA A 67 1.23 9.00 -4.03
C ALA A 67 2.28 8.37 -3.09
N SER A 68 3.30 9.12 -2.64
CA SER A 68 4.45 8.54 -1.90
C SER A 68 4.04 7.90 -0.57
N GLY A 69 3.19 8.55 0.22
CA GLY A 69 2.66 7.99 1.47
C GLY A 69 1.80 6.74 1.21
N THR A 70 0.86 6.85 0.27
CA THR A 70 0.02 5.72 -0.15
C THR A 70 0.84 4.55 -0.69
N MET A 71 1.96 4.81 -1.37
CA MET A 71 2.88 3.77 -1.85
C MET A 71 3.46 2.94 -0.71
N LEU A 72 3.91 3.59 0.38
CA LEU A 72 4.43 2.88 1.55
C LEU A 72 3.34 2.00 2.19
N LEU A 73 2.14 2.55 2.37
CA LEU A 73 1.00 1.80 2.92
C LEU A 73 0.62 0.62 2.00
N ALA A 74 0.57 0.85 0.69
CA ALA A 74 0.23 -0.18 -0.29
C ALA A 74 1.28 -1.28 -0.38
N VAL A 75 2.58 -0.97 -0.25
CA VAL A 75 3.66 -1.97 -0.19
C VAL A 75 3.47 -2.89 1.02
N GLY A 76 3.20 -2.34 2.20
CA GLY A 76 2.92 -3.13 3.40
C GLY A 76 1.64 -3.96 3.27
N ALA A 77 0.55 -3.34 2.78
CA ALA A 77 -0.71 -4.01 2.52
C ALA A 77 -0.56 -5.15 1.48
N ALA A 78 0.28 -4.98 0.46
CA ALA A 78 0.56 -6.02 -0.52
C ALA A 78 1.18 -7.27 0.13
N TYR A 79 2.15 -7.11 1.02
CA TYR A 79 2.73 -8.23 1.75
C TYR A 79 1.68 -8.97 2.60
N LEU A 80 0.81 -8.24 3.30
CA LEU A 80 -0.26 -8.82 4.10
C LEU A 80 -1.29 -9.56 3.22
N ILE A 81 -1.78 -8.91 2.16
CA ILE A 81 -2.78 -9.49 1.25
C ILE A 81 -2.22 -10.71 0.55
N ILE A 82 -0.98 -10.66 0.02
CA ILE A 82 -0.32 -11.83 -0.57
C ILE A 82 -0.17 -12.96 0.47
N GLY A 83 0.10 -12.61 1.74
CA GLY A 83 0.15 -13.55 2.88
C GLY A 83 -1.21 -14.02 3.38
N GLY A 84 -2.32 -13.66 2.73
CA GLY A 84 -3.68 -14.05 3.12
C GLY A 84 -4.21 -13.33 4.36
N GLN A 85 -3.70 -12.13 4.66
CA GLN A 85 -4.11 -11.30 5.80
C GLN A 85 -4.62 -9.95 5.31
N LEU A 86 -5.47 -9.30 6.12
CA LEU A 86 -5.98 -7.97 5.86
C LEU A 86 -5.73 -7.08 7.08
N ASP A 87 -5.31 -5.84 6.86
CA ASP A 87 -5.16 -4.85 7.91
C ASP A 87 -5.96 -3.59 7.56
N LEU A 88 -6.98 -3.30 8.37
CA LEU A 88 -7.80 -2.11 8.24
C LEU A 88 -7.30 -0.96 9.13
N SER A 89 -6.36 -1.23 10.04
CA SER A 89 -5.88 -0.24 11.01
C SER A 89 -4.79 0.68 10.48
N ILE A 90 -4.27 0.44 9.27
CA ILE A 90 -3.06 1.10 8.75
C ILE A 90 -3.11 2.63 8.77
N GLY A 91 -4.24 3.24 8.41
CA GLY A 91 -4.40 4.70 8.46
C GLY A 91 -4.42 5.22 9.90
N SER A 92 -5.11 4.54 10.82
CA SER A 92 -5.15 4.94 12.23
C SER A 92 -3.81 4.70 12.95
N VAL A 93 -3.07 3.66 12.56
CA VAL A 93 -1.71 3.40 13.07
C VAL A 93 -0.75 4.50 12.57
N LEU A 94 -0.88 4.95 11.32
CA LEU A 94 -0.16 6.11 10.79
C LEU A 94 -0.43 7.33 11.67
N VAL A 95 -1.71 7.70 11.88
CA VAL A 95 -2.13 8.85 12.71
C VAL A 95 -1.58 8.75 14.13
N PHE A 96 -1.71 7.60 14.77
CA PHE A 96 -1.20 7.43 16.14
C PHE A 96 0.32 7.58 16.21
N SER A 97 1.02 7.01 15.22
CA SER A 97 2.48 7.07 15.14
C SER A 97 2.99 8.50 14.89
N GLU A 98 2.34 9.24 13.97
CA GLU A 98 2.70 10.63 13.69
C GLU A 98 2.42 11.57 14.88
N VAL A 99 1.31 11.36 15.60
CA VAL A 99 0.98 12.14 16.79
C VAL A 99 2.04 11.96 17.88
N LEU A 100 2.47 10.73 18.16
CA LEU A 100 3.52 10.48 19.13
C LEU A 100 4.86 11.09 18.67
N ALA A 101 5.21 10.90 17.40
CA ALA A 101 6.41 11.49 16.83
C ALA A 101 6.40 13.01 16.88
N ALA A 102 5.29 13.64 16.49
CA ALA A 102 5.15 15.10 16.51
C ALA A 102 5.29 15.67 17.93
N LYS A 103 4.67 15.02 18.93
CA LYS A 103 4.85 15.43 20.34
C LYS A 103 6.29 15.33 20.82
N VAL A 104 7.00 14.26 20.45
CA VAL A 104 8.43 14.10 20.79
C VAL A 104 9.27 15.14 20.08
N ILE A 105 9.02 15.41 18.79
CA ILE A 105 9.75 16.43 18.04
C ILE A 105 9.53 17.81 18.66
N VAL A 106 8.30 18.20 18.95
CA VAL A 106 7.99 19.50 19.58
C VAL A 106 8.65 19.62 20.94
N ALA A 107 8.64 18.56 21.76
CA ALA A 107 9.25 18.58 23.08
C ALA A 107 10.79 18.71 23.05
N LEU A 108 11.45 18.18 22.02
CA LEU A 108 12.92 18.13 21.94
C LEU A 108 13.53 19.22 21.05
N SER A 109 12.76 19.81 20.12
CA SER A 109 13.29 20.75 19.13
C SER A 109 13.61 22.13 19.69
N GLY A 110 13.03 22.49 20.82
CA GLY A 110 13.08 23.86 21.35
C GLY A 110 12.01 24.75 20.71
N SER A 111 12.04 26.04 21.05
CA SER A 111 11.03 26.99 20.58
C SER A 111 11.33 27.55 19.19
N ALA A 112 10.29 27.94 18.47
CA ALA A 112 10.39 28.64 17.19
C ALA A 112 11.14 29.98 17.32
N ALA A 113 10.94 30.70 18.43
CA ALA A 113 11.61 31.96 18.71
C ALA A 113 13.14 31.79 18.83
N ALA A 114 13.60 30.61 19.27
CA ALA A 114 15.03 30.26 19.33
C ALA A 114 15.55 29.56 18.06
N GLY A 115 14.75 29.45 17.01
CA GLY A 115 15.16 28.81 15.74
C GLY A 115 15.30 27.28 15.83
N TYR A 116 14.62 26.63 16.79
CA TYR A 116 14.66 25.18 16.99
C TYR A 116 16.07 24.60 17.16
N PRO A 117 16.80 24.98 18.21
CA PRO A 117 18.20 24.55 18.37
C PRO A 117 18.42 23.04 18.45
N GLY A 118 17.39 22.29 18.85
CA GLY A 118 17.40 20.81 18.92
C GLY A 118 16.81 20.10 17.71
N ALA A 119 16.49 20.81 16.60
CA ALA A 119 15.70 20.27 15.49
C ALA A 119 16.23 18.95 14.93
N ILE A 120 17.51 18.82 14.63
CA ILE A 120 18.08 17.61 14.00
C ILE A 120 17.90 16.40 14.93
N GLY A 121 18.27 16.51 16.20
CA GLY A 121 18.11 15.44 17.18
C GLY A 121 16.63 15.07 17.39
N ALA A 122 15.77 16.09 17.47
CA ALA A 122 14.32 15.91 17.60
C ALA A 122 13.72 15.19 16.39
N ILE A 123 14.10 15.56 15.17
CA ILE A 123 13.64 14.93 13.93
C ILE A 123 14.06 13.45 13.89
N VAL A 124 15.33 13.15 14.19
CA VAL A 124 15.82 11.76 14.24
C VAL A 124 15.07 10.93 15.29
N ALA A 125 14.87 11.50 16.50
CA ALA A 125 14.08 10.85 17.54
C ALA A 125 12.62 10.64 17.07
N GLY A 126 12.01 11.61 16.43
CA GLY A 126 10.66 11.52 15.85
C GLY A 126 10.54 10.42 14.82
N PHE A 127 11.50 10.27 13.90
CA PHE A 127 11.56 9.16 12.96
C PHE A 127 11.58 7.80 13.67
N ALA A 128 12.47 7.65 14.65
CA ALA A 128 12.58 6.42 15.42
C ALA A 128 11.29 6.09 16.18
N VAL A 129 10.67 7.09 16.82
CA VAL A 129 9.39 6.95 17.54
C VAL A 129 8.27 6.57 16.57
N CYS A 130 8.15 7.25 15.44
CA CYS A 130 7.09 6.99 14.47
C CYS A 130 7.14 5.56 13.91
N ILE A 131 8.30 5.17 13.41
CA ILE A 131 8.50 3.81 12.86
C ILE A 131 8.38 2.76 13.97
N GLY A 132 8.97 3.02 15.13
CA GLY A 132 8.92 2.12 16.29
C GLY A 132 7.51 1.90 16.81
N THR A 133 6.71 2.96 16.91
CA THR A 133 5.30 2.90 17.32
C THR A 133 4.47 2.13 16.30
N GLY A 134 4.62 2.43 15.01
CA GLY A 134 3.95 1.69 13.96
C GLY A 134 4.31 0.21 13.98
N ALA A 135 5.61 -0.12 14.10
CA ALA A 135 6.08 -1.51 14.21
C ALA A 135 5.51 -2.22 15.44
N ALA A 136 5.47 -1.55 16.60
CA ALA A 136 4.90 -2.10 17.83
C ALA A 136 3.39 -2.39 17.67
N TRP A 137 2.67 -1.50 17.00
CA TRP A 137 1.25 -1.71 16.70
C TRP A 137 1.03 -2.87 15.74
N GLY A 138 1.84 -2.95 14.69
CA GLY A 138 1.82 -4.09 13.77
C GLY A 138 2.16 -5.41 14.48
N LEU A 139 3.16 -5.41 15.38
CA LEU A 139 3.50 -6.56 16.23
C LEU A 139 2.30 -6.99 17.08
N LEU A 140 1.60 -6.02 17.70
CA LEU A 140 0.39 -6.28 18.50
C LEU A 140 -0.68 -6.97 17.63
N ASN A 141 -1.00 -6.39 16.45
CA ASN A 141 -1.96 -6.98 15.51
C ASN A 141 -1.57 -8.41 15.12
N GLY A 142 -0.30 -8.62 14.73
CA GLY A 142 0.21 -9.94 14.35
C GLY A 142 0.11 -10.96 15.47
N VAL A 143 0.39 -10.57 16.71
CA VAL A 143 0.26 -11.44 17.89
C VAL A 143 -1.19 -11.78 18.17
N LEU A 144 -2.11 -10.79 18.16
CA LEU A 144 -3.54 -11.01 18.37
C LEU A 144 -4.13 -11.96 17.31
N VAL A 145 -3.81 -11.73 16.04
CA VAL A 145 -4.27 -12.58 14.94
C VAL A 145 -3.76 -14.03 15.10
N THR A 146 -2.47 -14.20 15.39
CA THR A 146 -1.86 -15.54 15.31
C THR A 146 -1.97 -16.32 16.62
N LYS A 147 -1.87 -15.67 17.79
CA LYS A 147 -1.92 -16.34 19.09
C LYS A 147 -3.33 -16.52 19.60
N LEU A 148 -4.19 -15.52 19.43
CA LEU A 148 -5.60 -15.62 19.81
C LEU A 148 -6.46 -16.24 18.70
N LYS A 149 -5.88 -16.45 17.49
CA LYS A 149 -6.56 -17.04 16.32
C LYS A 149 -7.83 -16.26 15.91
N ILE A 150 -7.82 -14.95 16.12
CA ILE A 150 -8.91 -14.06 15.70
C ILE A 150 -8.68 -13.69 14.23
N PRO A 151 -9.72 -13.69 13.38
CA PRO A 151 -9.58 -13.22 11.99
C PRO A 151 -8.97 -11.83 11.90
N SER A 152 -8.03 -11.64 10.97
CA SER A 152 -7.23 -10.40 10.87
C SER A 152 -8.09 -9.16 10.71
N PHE A 153 -9.17 -9.22 9.92
CA PHE A 153 -10.05 -8.08 9.70
C PHE A 153 -10.77 -7.64 11.00
N ILE A 154 -11.11 -8.57 11.91
CA ILE A 154 -11.75 -8.26 13.21
C ILE A 154 -10.74 -7.57 14.12
N VAL A 155 -9.52 -8.14 14.25
CA VAL A 155 -8.45 -7.55 15.06
C VAL A 155 -8.15 -6.14 14.59
N THR A 156 -7.92 -5.98 13.28
CA THR A 156 -7.50 -4.69 12.72
C THR A 156 -8.62 -3.66 12.69
N LEU A 157 -9.89 -4.07 12.59
CA LEU A 157 -11.02 -3.16 12.78
C LEU A 157 -11.11 -2.67 14.23
N GLY A 158 -10.89 -3.54 15.22
CA GLY A 158 -10.82 -3.15 16.62
C GLY A 158 -9.66 -2.22 16.92
N THR A 159 -8.47 -2.56 16.43
CA THR A 159 -7.26 -1.74 16.63
C THR A 159 -7.25 -0.45 15.83
N LEU A 160 -8.01 -0.35 14.74
CA LEU A 160 -8.31 0.91 14.04
C LEU A 160 -8.95 1.91 15.01
N GLY A 161 -10.03 1.50 15.67
CA GLY A 161 -10.70 2.36 16.65
C GLY A 161 -9.82 2.69 17.85
N MET A 162 -9.03 1.72 18.34
CA MET A 162 -8.11 1.93 19.47
C MET A 162 -7.00 2.93 19.11
N ALA A 163 -6.33 2.79 17.96
CA ALA A 163 -5.25 3.68 17.56
C ALA A 163 -5.75 5.11 17.34
N LEU A 164 -6.86 5.28 16.61
CA LEU A 164 -7.45 6.60 16.38
C LEU A 164 -7.95 7.23 17.68
N GLY A 165 -8.65 6.47 18.52
CA GLY A 165 -9.14 6.95 19.80
C GLY A 165 -8.01 7.39 20.73
N LEU A 166 -6.91 6.64 20.80
CA LEU A 166 -5.73 7.03 21.59
C LEU A 166 -5.06 8.29 21.03
N ALA A 167 -4.94 8.42 19.70
CA ALA A 167 -4.44 9.65 19.09
C ALA A 167 -5.28 10.86 19.50
N GLN A 168 -6.62 10.75 19.41
CA GLN A 168 -7.56 11.80 19.80
C GLN A 168 -7.51 12.12 21.31
N VAL A 169 -7.39 11.12 22.17
CA VAL A 169 -7.22 11.33 23.63
C VAL A 169 -5.96 12.13 23.92
N ILE A 170 -4.81 11.77 23.30
CA ILE A 170 -3.52 12.43 23.53
C ILE A 170 -3.52 13.88 23.01
N THR A 171 -4.27 14.15 21.95
CA THR A 171 -4.31 15.45 21.29
C THR A 171 -5.54 16.29 21.64
N HIS A 172 -6.49 15.75 22.40
CA HIS A 172 -7.82 16.33 22.61
C HIS A 172 -8.55 16.60 21.28
N GLY A 173 -8.30 15.77 20.26
CA GLY A 173 -8.88 15.88 18.92
C GLY A 173 -8.30 16.99 18.04
N ALA A 174 -7.28 17.72 18.51
CA ALA A 174 -6.63 18.78 17.76
C ALA A 174 -5.34 18.28 17.09
N ASP A 175 -4.95 18.88 15.97
CA ASP A 175 -3.69 18.58 15.33
C ASP A 175 -2.49 19.13 16.12
N VAL A 176 -1.38 18.40 16.13
CA VAL A 176 -0.14 18.84 16.76
C VAL A 176 0.60 19.75 15.78
N THR A 177 0.81 21.00 16.19
CA THR A 177 1.51 22.04 15.43
C THR A 177 2.83 22.41 16.09
N GLY A 178 3.61 23.31 15.48
CA GLY A 178 4.88 23.80 16.06
C GLY A 178 6.08 22.91 15.78
N LEU A 179 5.98 22.06 14.77
CA LEU A 179 7.10 21.26 14.27
C LEU A 179 8.17 22.15 13.61
N PRO A 180 9.45 21.76 13.70
CA PRO A 180 10.53 22.53 13.07
C PRO A 180 10.38 22.65 11.55
N THR A 181 10.53 23.86 11.02
CA THR A 181 10.48 24.11 9.57
C THR A 181 11.59 23.40 8.79
N GLN A 182 12.67 23.01 9.47
CA GLN A 182 13.73 22.16 8.91
C GLN A 182 13.19 20.83 8.37
N MET A 183 12.13 20.27 8.97
CA MET A 183 11.50 19.05 8.44
C MET A 183 10.97 19.23 7.02
N VAL A 184 10.28 20.34 6.75
CA VAL A 184 9.79 20.66 5.40
C VAL A 184 10.95 20.91 4.45
N ASN A 185 11.90 21.74 4.87
CA ASN A 185 13.00 22.20 4.00
C ASN A 185 13.98 21.09 3.66
N ASP A 186 14.29 20.20 4.63
CA ASP A 186 15.33 19.19 4.47
C ASP A 186 14.81 17.83 4.06
N ILE A 187 13.48 17.57 4.25
CA ILE A 187 12.87 16.27 3.97
C ILE A 187 11.64 16.44 3.09
N GLY A 188 10.64 17.20 3.57
CA GLY A 188 9.33 17.28 2.93
C GLY A 188 9.38 17.78 1.49
N LEU A 189 9.99 18.95 1.27
CA LEU A 189 10.06 19.61 -0.03
C LEU A 189 11.44 19.51 -0.69
N LYS A 190 12.45 19.01 0.03
CA LYS A 190 13.80 18.85 -0.53
C LYS A 190 13.75 17.94 -1.75
N GLN A 191 14.38 18.39 -2.83
CA GLN A 191 14.50 17.61 -4.05
C GLN A 191 15.88 16.95 -4.14
N LEU A 192 15.88 15.68 -4.49
CA LEU A 192 17.07 14.92 -4.84
C LEU A 192 16.90 14.41 -6.29
N LEU A 193 17.84 14.75 -7.18
CA LEU A 193 17.76 14.42 -8.61
C LEU A 193 16.44 14.88 -9.29
N GLY A 194 15.88 16.00 -8.82
CA GLY A 194 14.64 16.57 -9.35
C GLY A 194 13.35 15.93 -8.85
N LEU A 195 13.44 14.98 -7.90
CA LEU A 195 12.27 14.38 -7.23
C LEU A 195 12.28 14.74 -5.73
N PRO A 196 11.10 14.96 -5.11
CA PRO A 196 11.00 15.14 -3.67
C PRO A 196 11.57 13.95 -2.90
N VAL A 197 12.25 14.17 -1.78
CA VAL A 197 12.85 13.13 -0.94
C VAL A 197 11.83 12.04 -0.55
N PRO A 198 10.57 12.35 -0.15
CA PRO A 198 9.58 11.33 0.15
C PRO A 198 9.31 10.36 -1.00
N VAL A 199 9.31 10.85 -2.25
CA VAL A 199 9.16 9.99 -3.44
C VAL A 199 10.35 9.05 -3.58
N GLY A 200 11.58 9.56 -3.40
CA GLY A 200 12.79 8.74 -3.43
C GLY A 200 12.76 7.62 -2.38
N ILE A 201 12.33 7.94 -1.16
CA ILE A 201 12.17 6.95 -0.08
C ILE A 201 11.11 5.90 -0.46
N ALA A 202 9.93 6.32 -0.93
CA ALA A 202 8.86 5.41 -1.30
C ALA A 202 9.27 4.46 -2.44
N VAL A 203 9.94 4.99 -3.48
CA VAL A 203 10.46 4.20 -4.61
C VAL A 203 11.54 3.22 -4.13
N LEU A 204 12.48 3.66 -3.31
CA LEU A 204 13.52 2.78 -2.75
C LEU A 204 12.92 1.63 -1.95
N ILE A 205 11.97 1.93 -1.07
CA ILE A 205 11.27 0.91 -0.27
C ILE A 205 10.48 -0.04 -1.18
N ALA A 206 9.78 0.46 -2.19
CA ALA A 206 9.05 -0.38 -3.14
C ALA A 206 10.01 -1.31 -3.92
N LEU A 207 11.16 -0.82 -4.37
CA LEU A 207 12.17 -1.62 -5.06
C LEU A 207 12.77 -2.70 -4.14
N LEU A 208 13.16 -2.33 -2.92
CA LEU A 208 13.68 -3.28 -1.93
C LEU A 208 12.64 -4.34 -1.57
N ALA A 209 11.42 -3.91 -1.27
CA ALA A 209 10.30 -4.80 -0.97
C ALA A 209 10.01 -5.73 -2.17
N GLY A 210 9.96 -5.19 -3.40
CA GLY A 210 9.80 -5.99 -4.61
C GLY A 210 10.89 -7.04 -4.78
N ALA A 211 12.16 -6.67 -4.55
CA ALA A 211 13.29 -7.59 -4.61
C ALA A 211 13.21 -8.68 -3.52
N VAL A 212 12.87 -8.30 -2.28
CA VAL A 212 12.66 -9.25 -1.17
C VAL A 212 11.53 -10.23 -1.50
N LEU A 213 10.40 -9.73 -1.97
CA LEU A 213 9.25 -10.57 -2.32
C LEU A 213 9.56 -11.54 -3.47
N ALA A 214 10.25 -11.05 -4.52
CA ALA A 214 10.52 -11.84 -5.73
C ALA A 214 11.70 -12.82 -5.59
N LYS A 215 12.75 -12.45 -4.83
CA LYS A 215 14.03 -13.15 -4.89
C LYS A 215 14.41 -13.91 -3.63
N THR A 216 13.71 -13.70 -2.48
CA THR A 216 14.11 -14.29 -1.21
C THR A 216 13.21 -15.44 -0.75
N SER A 217 13.67 -16.22 0.23
CA SER A 217 12.87 -17.24 0.91
C SER A 217 11.68 -16.63 1.66
N PHE A 218 11.85 -15.40 2.17
CA PHE A 218 10.77 -14.68 2.84
C PHE A 218 9.58 -14.45 1.90
N GLY A 219 9.84 -14.00 0.65
CA GLY A 219 8.79 -13.84 -0.36
C GLY A 219 8.12 -15.17 -0.73
N ARG A 220 8.92 -16.23 -0.96
CA ARG A 220 8.36 -17.57 -1.23
C ARG A 220 7.45 -18.06 -0.10
N TYR A 221 7.84 -17.82 1.16
CA TYR A 221 7.01 -18.16 2.31
C TYR A 221 5.73 -17.32 2.38
N THR A 222 5.79 -16.04 2.02
CA THR A 222 4.61 -15.17 1.95
C THR A 222 3.58 -15.74 0.97
N TYR A 223 4.01 -16.10 -0.25
CA TYR A 223 3.12 -16.73 -1.24
C TYR A 223 2.58 -18.08 -0.77
N ALA A 224 3.43 -18.93 -0.19
CA ALA A 224 3.03 -20.25 0.31
C ALA A 224 1.99 -20.15 1.43
N VAL A 225 2.23 -19.26 2.42
CA VAL A 225 1.32 -19.03 3.55
C VAL A 225 -0.02 -18.48 3.07
N GLY A 226 -0.01 -17.54 2.12
CA GLY A 226 -1.22 -16.97 1.57
C GLY A 226 -2.02 -17.94 0.69
N SER A 227 -1.34 -18.83 -0.04
CA SER A 227 -2.02 -19.82 -0.88
C SER A 227 -2.71 -20.92 -0.06
N ASN A 228 -1.99 -21.46 0.94
CA ASN A 228 -2.52 -22.46 1.87
C ASN A 228 -1.66 -22.52 3.13
N SER A 229 -2.11 -21.88 4.19
CA SER A 229 -1.37 -21.77 5.45
C SER A 229 -1.15 -23.12 6.14
N GLU A 230 -2.09 -24.08 5.98
CA GLU A 230 -1.96 -25.40 6.57
C GLU A 230 -0.94 -26.26 5.82
N ALA A 231 -0.94 -26.24 4.48
CA ALA A 231 0.07 -26.92 3.67
C ALA A 231 1.48 -26.31 3.93
N ALA A 232 1.57 -24.99 4.03
CA ALA A 232 2.81 -24.29 4.37
C ALA A 232 3.36 -24.74 5.73
N ARG A 233 2.48 -24.91 6.74
CA ARG A 233 2.86 -25.41 8.07
C ARG A 233 3.38 -26.83 8.01
N ARG A 234 2.72 -27.71 7.28
CA ARG A 234 3.16 -29.12 7.07
C ARG A 234 4.50 -29.21 6.35
N SER A 235 4.83 -28.23 5.51
CA SER A 235 6.14 -28.10 4.83
C SER A 235 7.22 -27.47 5.73
N GLY A 236 6.96 -27.26 7.04
CA GLY A 236 7.95 -26.76 8.00
C GLY A 236 8.03 -25.24 8.11
N ILE A 237 7.16 -24.47 7.42
CA ILE A 237 7.16 -23.01 7.52
C ILE A 237 6.54 -22.59 8.86
N LYS A 238 7.25 -21.73 9.60
CA LYS A 238 6.77 -21.16 10.87
C LYS A 238 5.72 -20.06 10.61
N VAL A 239 4.51 -20.45 10.19
CA VAL A 239 3.42 -19.56 9.75
C VAL A 239 3.14 -18.45 10.76
N THR A 240 3.00 -18.77 12.05
CA THR A 240 2.78 -17.78 13.13
C THR A 240 3.84 -16.68 13.13
N ARG A 241 5.12 -17.05 13.11
CA ARG A 241 6.22 -16.07 13.10
C ARG A 241 6.21 -15.24 11.82
N HIS A 242 5.92 -15.88 10.69
CA HIS A 242 5.90 -15.21 9.39
C HIS A 242 4.80 -14.13 9.34
N VAL A 243 3.57 -14.48 9.76
CA VAL A 243 2.43 -13.53 9.79
C VAL A 243 2.70 -12.37 10.75
N ILE A 244 3.28 -12.64 11.95
CA ILE A 244 3.68 -11.55 12.88
C ILE A 244 4.66 -10.59 12.20
N ILE A 245 5.66 -11.09 11.46
CA ILE A 245 6.63 -10.25 10.76
C ILE A 245 5.92 -9.42 9.66
N LEU A 246 4.96 -10.00 8.92
CA LEU A 246 4.21 -9.26 7.91
C LEU A 246 3.46 -8.07 8.51
N PHE A 247 2.75 -8.27 9.63
CA PHE A 247 2.07 -7.17 10.33
C PHE A 247 3.05 -6.13 10.90
N THR A 248 4.21 -6.58 11.44
CA THR A 248 5.23 -5.66 11.94
C THR A 248 5.81 -4.79 10.84
N ILE A 249 6.09 -5.35 9.65
CA ILE A 249 6.53 -4.60 8.48
C ILE A 249 5.45 -3.60 8.06
N MET A 250 4.18 -4.01 8.00
CA MET A 250 3.07 -3.13 7.67
C MET A 250 3.01 -1.93 8.61
N GLY A 251 3.05 -2.19 9.93
CA GLY A 251 3.03 -1.13 10.94
C GLY A 251 4.25 -0.20 10.84
N ALA A 252 5.44 -0.74 10.61
CA ALA A 252 6.65 0.07 10.40
C ALA A 252 6.54 1.00 9.18
N LEU A 253 5.96 0.51 8.08
CA LEU A 253 5.71 1.30 6.88
C LEU A 253 4.61 2.35 7.09
N ALA A 254 3.58 2.05 7.90
CA ALA A 254 2.59 3.04 8.32
C ALA A 254 3.23 4.17 9.15
N GLY A 255 4.12 3.82 10.10
CA GLY A 255 4.90 4.81 10.84
C GLY A 255 5.83 5.63 9.94
N LEU A 256 6.49 5.00 8.97
CA LEU A 256 7.33 5.73 8.00
C LEU A 256 6.47 6.69 7.14
N ALA A 257 5.28 6.26 6.70
CA ALA A 257 4.36 7.14 5.98
C ALA A 257 3.95 8.34 6.84
N GLY A 258 3.62 8.13 8.13
CA GLY A 258 3.24 9.20 9.06
C GLY A 258 4.35 10.24 9.26
N VAL A 259 5.61 9.82 9.42
CA VAL A 259 6.71 10.78 9.57
C VAL A 259 6.99 11.56 8.28
N LEU A 260 6.77 10.97 7.11
CA LEU A 260 6.87 11.71 5.85
C LEU A 260 5.72 12.70 5.68
N ASP A 261 4.53 12.36 6.20
CA ASP A 261 3.38 13.24 6.19
C ASP A 261 3.62 14.49 7.04
N ILE A 262 4.04 14.34 8.30
CA ILE A 262 4.37 15.49 9.16
C ILE A 262 5.57 16.28 8.65
N ALA A 263 6.51 15.65 7.94
CA ALA A 263 7.62 16.36 7.29
C ALA A 263 7.15 17.25 6.14
N ARG A 264 6.02 16.90 5.52
CA ARG A 264 5.43 17.68 4.43
C ARG A 264 4.59 18.85 4.93
N TYR A 265 3.75 18.62 5.94
CA TYR A 265 2.73 19.57 6.35
C TYR A 265 3.09 20.36 7.62
N THR A 266 4.15 19.98 8.36
CA THR A 266 4.52 20.53 9.68
C THR A 266 3.41 20.51 10.73
N THR A 267 2.46 19.63 10.54
CA THR A 267 1.34 19.38 11.44
C THR A 267 0.87 17.95 11.29
N THR A 268 0.23 17.40 12.29
CA THR A 268 -0.47 16.11 12.15
C THR A 268 -1.84 16.33 11.51
N ALA A 269 -2.43 15.26 11.00
CA ALA A 269 -3.78 15.27 10.45
C ALA A 269 -4.65 14.21 11.15
N VAL A 270 -5.02 14.46 12.42
CA VAL A 270 -5.73 13.49 13.29
C VAL A 270 -7.01 12.93 12.64
N SER A 271 -7.68 13.71 11.80
CA SER A 271 -8.88 13.29 11.06
C SER A 271 -8.63 13.02 9.57
N GLY A 272 -7.37 13.11 9.10
CA GLY A 272 -7.05 13.13 7.66
C GLY A 272 -6.97 11.78 6.97
N HIS A 273 -6.64 10.71 7.70
CA HIS A 273 -6.24 9.41 7.14
C HIS A 273 -7.32 8.32 7.22
N GLY A 274 -8.58 8.71 7.39
CA GLY A 274 -9.70 7.78 7.60
C GLY A 274 -9.99 6.82 6.44
N SER A 275 -9.60 7.19 5.21
CA SER A 275 -9.79 6.37 3.99
C SER A 275 -8.52 5.72 3.46
N ASP A 276 -7.35 5.98 4.03
CA ASP A 276 -6.06 5.54 3.49
C ASP A 276 -5.92 4.03 3.44
N ASN A 277 -6.53 3.33 4.39
CA ASN A 277 -6.63 1.87 4.37
C ASN A 277 -7.36 1.37 3.12
N LEU A 278 -8.48 2.00 2.75
CA LEU A 278 -9.25 1.62 1.56
C LEU A 278 -8.49 1.93 0.28
N VAL A 279 -7.84 3.10 0.22
CA VAL A 279 -7.02 3.50 -0.94
C VAL A 279 -5.85 2.55 -1.15
N ALA A 280 -5.12 2.21 -0.07
CA ALA A 280 -3.99 1.28 -0.15
C ALA A 280 -4.43 -0.13 -0.56
N ILE A 281 -5.51 -0.66 0.03
CA ILE A 281 -6.06 -1.97 -0.33
C ILE A 281 -6.55 -1.98 -1.78
N ALA A 282 -7.28 -0.94 -2.20
CA ALA A 282 -7.74 -0.81 -3.57
C ALA A 282 -6.57 -0.81 -4.56
N ALA A 283 -5.52 -0.05 -4.28
CA ALA A 283 -4.31 0.01 -5.11
C ALA A 283 -3.65 -1.37 -5.25
N VAL A 284 -3.57 -2.15 -4.18
CA VAL A 284 -3.01 -3.51 -4.17
C VAL A 284 -3.84 -4.46 -5.03
N ILE A 285 -5.17 -4.41 -4.91
CA ILE A 285 -6.09 -5.28 -5.67
C ILE A 285 -6.10 -4.88 -7.14
N ILE A 286 -6.20 -3.59 -7.45
CA ILE A 286 -6.08 -3.05 -8.81
C ILE A 286 -4.75 -3.49 -9.42
N GLY A 287 -3.67 -3.44 -8.64
CA GLY A 287 -2.33 -3.91 -9.02
C GLY A 287 -2.22 -5.41 -9.27
N GLY A 288 -3.31 -6.17 -9.12
CA GLY A 288 -3.42 -7.59 -9.46
C GLY A 288 -3.11 -8.55 -8.30
N ALA A 289 -3.05 -8.09 -7.07
CA ALA A 289 -3.01 -8.98 -5.92
C ALA A 289 -4.40 -9.53 -5.61
N SER A 290 -4.45 -10.81 -5.22
CA SER A 290 -5.70 -11.46 -4.86
C SER A 290 -6.00 -11.30 -3.38
N LEU A 291 -7.22 -10.89 -3.03
CA LEU A 291 -7.70 -10.84 -1.64
C LEU A 291 -7.67 -12.19 -0.92
N TYR A 292 -7.64 -13.27 -1.67
CA TYR A 292 -7.57 -14.63 -1.13
C TYR A 292 -6.15 -15.09 -0.83
N GLY A 293 -5.16 -14.23 -1.04
CA GLY A 293 -3.75 -14.52 -0.83
C GLY A 293 -3.06 -15.28 -1.96
N GLY A 294 -1.76 -15.49 -1.83
CA GLY A 294 -0.95 -16.31 -2.70
C GLY A 294 -0.61 -15.71 -4.08
N ARG A 295 -1.10 -14.51 -4.40
CA ARG A 295 -0.87 -13.84 -5.70
C ARG A 295 -0.75 -12.34 -5.53
N GLY A 296 0.16 -11.73 -6.30
CA GLY A 296 0.39 -10.29 -6.33
C GLY A 296 1.86 -9.96 -6.57
N THR A 297 2.14 -8.71 -6.88
CA THR A 297 3.51 -8.20 -7.04
C THR A 297 3.59 -6.76 -6.54
N ILE A 298 4.76 -6.37 -6.03
CA ILE A 298 4.98 -4.97 -5.62
C ILE A 298 4.97 -4.03 -6.84
N PHE A 299 5.44 -4.49 -8.00
CA PHE A 299 5.37 -3.70 -9.23
C PHE A 299 3.92 -3.40 -9.63
N GLY A 300 3.05 -4.43 -9.62
CA GLY A 300 1.63 -4.23 -9.88
C GLY A 300 0.99 -3.28 -8.88
N THR A 301 1.30 -3.44 -7.58
CA THR A 301 0.86 -2.52 -6.52
C THR A 301 1.31 -1.08 -6.79
N ALA A 302 2.56 -0.87 -7.21
CA ALA A 302 3.09 0.45 -7.52
C ALA A 302 2.32 1.13 -8.67
N VAL A 303 2.01 0.40 -9.73
CA VAL A 303 1.15 0.91 -10.81
C VAL A 303 -0.28 1.16 -10.30
N GLY A 304 -0.79 0.26 -9.45
CA GLY A 304 -2.11 0.37 -8.84
C GLY A 304 -2.28 1.63 -7.98
N VAL A 305 -1.24 2.06 -7.27
CA VAL A 305 -1.24 3.32 -6.47
C VAL A 305 -1.39 4.56 -7.34
N LEU A 306 -0.88 4.54 -8.56
CA LEU A 306 -1.00 5.70 -9.45
C LEU A 306 -2.44 5.93 -9.93
N ILE A 307 -3.29 4.92 -9.94
CA ILE A 307 -4.70 5.08 -10.37
C ILE A 307 -5.50 6.01 -9.43
N PRO A 308 -5.62 5.75 -8.12
CA PRO A 308 -6.28 6.68 -7.23
C PRO A 308 -5.56 8.03 -7.12
N ALA A 309 -4.23 8.07 -7.25
CA ALA A 309 -3.47 9.31 -7.21
C ALA A 309 -3.80 10.22 -8.41
N VAL A 310 -3.78 9.68 -9.63
CA VAL A 310 -4.16 10.40 -10.86
C VAL A 310 -5.64 10.79 -10.83
N LEU A 311 -6.51 9.91 -10.31
CA LEU A 311 -7.93 10.20 -10.20
C LEU A 311 -8.20 11.37 -9.24
N ASN A 312 -7.61 11.34 -8.05
CA ASN A 312 -7.80 12.40 -7.05
C ASN A 312 -7.29 13.75 -7.58
N ASP A 313 -6.10 13.78 -8.13
CA ASP A 313 -5.49 14.98 -8.69
C ASP A 313 -6.32 15.53 -9.87
N GLY A 314 -6.68 14.67 -10.81
CA GLY A 314 -7.50 15.03 -11.96
C GLY A 314 -8.88 15.58 -11.58
N LEU A 315 -9.55 14.98 -10.57
CA LEU A 315 -10.84 15.47 -10.06
C LEU A 315 -10.70 16.85 -9.42
N VAL A 316 -9.61 17.11 -8.68
CA VAL A 316 -9.31 18.43 -8.11
C VAL A 316 -9.14 19.48 -9.23
N ILE A 317 -8.36 19.18 -10.26
CA ILE A 317 -8.08 20.11 -11.36
C ILE A 317 -9.34 20.46 -12.14
N ILE A 318 -10.27 19.51 -12.32
CA ILE A 318 -11.56 19.78 -12.98
C ILE A 318 -12.65 20.29 -12.01
N ASN A 319 -12.25 20.73 -10.79
CA ASN A 319 -13.11 21.31 -9.75
C ASN A 319 -14.25 20.40 -9.26
N VAL A 320 -14.04 19.09 -9.25
CA VAL A 320 -14.97 18.15 -8.59
C VAL A 320 -14.78 18.22 -7.08
N GLN A 321 -15.87 18.34 -6.34
CA GLN A 321 -15.85 18.43 -4.89
C GLN A 321 -15.12 17.21 -4.25
N PRO A 322 -14.28 17.42 -3.21
CA PRO A 322 -13.49 16.35 -2.59
C PRO A 322 -14.30 15.15 -2.10
N PHE A 323 -15.56 15.37 -1.71
CA PHE A 323 -16.44 14.28 -1.25
C PHE A 323 -16.69 13.21 -2.33
N TRP A 324 -16.72 13.60 -3.61
CA TRP A 324 -16.85 12.68 -4.74
C TRP A 324 -15.62 11.80 -4.95
N GLN A 325 -14.45 12.25 -4.49
CA GLN A 325 -13.22 11.43 -4.53
C GLN A 325 -13.38 10.18 -3.66
N THR A 326 -13.93 10.32 -2.45
CA THR A 326 -14.21 9.17 -1.56
C THR A 326 -15.21 8.21 -2.17
N VAL A 327 -16.27 8.73 -2.81
CA VAL A 327 -17.26 7.89 -3.55
C VAL A 327 -16.58 7.14 -4.69
N ALA A 328 -15.74 7.82 -5.47
CA ALA A 328 -15.01 7.21 -6.59
C ALA A 328 -14.06 6.10 -6.12
N ILE A 329 -13.31 6.31 -5.04
CA ILE A 329 -12.42 5.31 -4.44
C ILE A 329 -13.21 4.06 -4.01
N GLY A 330 -14.34 4.26 -3.32
CA GLY A 330 -15.22 3.16 -2.92
C GLY A 330 -15.76 2.37 -4.11
N ALA A 331 -16.20 3.07 -5.16
CA ALA A 331 -16.67 2.44 -6.39
C ALA A 331 -15.56 1.64 -7.09
N ILE A 332 -14.36 2.22 -7.20
CA ILE A 332 -13.19 1.54 -7.79
C ILE A 332 -12.83 0.28 -7.00
N LEU A 333 -12.86 0.33 -5.67
CA LEU A 333 -12.59 -0.84 -4.83
C LEU A 333 -13.59 -1.96 -5.12
N ILE A 334 -14.89 -1.65 -5.17
CA ILE A 334 -15.93 -2.64 -5.47
C ILE A 334 -15.71 -3.27 -6.85
N VAL A 335 -15.45 -2.44 -7.87
CA VAL A 335 -15.18 -2.92 -9.24
C VAL A 335 -13.92 -3.78 -9.28
N ALA A 336 -12.84 -3.38 -8.61
CA ALA A 336 -11.59 -4.13 -8.57
C ALA A 336 -11.79 -5.53 -7.94
N VAL A 337 -12.51 -5.60 -6.81
CA VAL A 337 -12.85 -6.88 -6.14
C VAL A 337 -13.77 -7.75 -7.01
N ALA A 338 -14.77 -7.16 -7.65
CA ALA A 338 -15.65 -7.89 -8.56
C ALA A 338 -14.87 -8.50 -9.74
N LEU A 339 -13.93 -7.75 -10.31
CA LEU A 339 -13.05 -8.24 -11.38
C LEU A 339 -12.11 -9.37 -10.92
N ASP A 340 -11.56 -9.28 -9.70
CA ASP A 340 -10.74 -10.37 -9.12
C ASP A 340 -11.57 -11.65 -8.98
N ASN A 341 -12.80 -11.57 -8.47
CA ASN A 341 -13.71 -12.70 -8.34
C ASN A 341 -14.04 -13.35 -9.68
N VAL A 342 -14.35 -12.54 -10.72
CA VAL A 342 -14.66 -13.06 -12.06
C VAL A 342 -13.46 -13.79 -12.68
N ARG A 343 -12.25 -13.24 -12.52
CA ARG A 343 -11.01 -13.89 -13.00
C ARG A 343 -10.79 -15.24 -12.34
N ARG A 344 -10.91 -15.30 -11.03
CA ARG A 344 -10.76 -16.53 -10.26
C ARG A 344 -11.80 -17.59 -10.66
N GLY A 345 -13.06 -17.19 -10.84
CA GLY A 345 -14.11 -18.11 -11.29
C GLY A 345 -13.85 -18.73 -12.66
N ARG A 346 -13.17 -18.00 -13.56
CA ARG A 346 -12.77 -18.53 -14.88
C ARG A 346 -11.60 -19.53 -14.77
N GLU A 347 -10.64 -19.28 -13.90
CA GLU A 347 -9.49 -20.18 -13.69
C GLU A 347 -9.93 -21.53 -13.09
N MET A 348 -10.87 -21.53 -12.13
CA MET A 348 -11.41 -22.76 -11.53
C MET A 348 -12.29 -23.57 -12.49
N ARG A 349 -12.85 -22.99 -13.55
CA ARG A 349 -13.63 -23.69 -14.57
C ARG A 349 -12.79 -24.20 -15.75
N GLY A 350 -11.53 -23.77 -15.85
CA GLY A 350 -10.60 -24.16 -16.91
C GLY A 350 -9.54 -25.18 -16.48
N SER A 351 -9.52 -25.56 -15.19
CA SER A 351 -8.73 -26.65 -14.58
C SER A 351 -9.62 -27.87 -14.36
#